data_4e3b130989f2315f001b6a52b4a21187
#
_entry.id   4e3b130989f2315f001b6a52b4a21187
#
_cell.length_a   1.000
_cell.length_b   1.000
_cell.length_c   1.000
_cell.angle_alpha   90.00
_cell.angle_beta   90.00
_cell.angle_gamma   90.00
#
_symmetry.space_group_name_H-M   'P 1'
#
loop_
_entity.id
_entity.type
_entity.pdbx_description
1 polymer ?
#
loop_
_entity_poly.entity_id
_entity_poly.type
_entity_poly.pdbx_seq_one_letter_code
_entity_poly.pdbx_strand_id
1 'polypeptide(L)'
;MNILEDNVFLVLNAAHLNKMSKPAGIAAATGLDMMIVDQWLKYAEEQGLGASVGDQFLLFPDGSKAVLDYYNHAYAELRHDPMLEIWYERFETLNTQFIKHVTDWQTLNGDEAVEAKLVKVVERLCKALDQLIPHLPRYGDYRRRFGAAISRIDQGEQSFVCSPTIDSVHNIWFELHEDILSVLGRPRDTA
;
A
#
# COMPACT_ATOMS: atom_id res chain seq x y z
N MET A 1 13.20 -7.39 -22.50
CA MET A 1 12.14 -7.05 -21.56
C MET A 1 12.56 -5.74 -20.93
N ASN A 2 11.86 -4.63 -21.20
CA ASN A 2 12.22 -3.34 -20.58
C ASN A 2 11.74 -3.40 -19.12
N ILE A 3 12.68 -3.38 -18.17
CA ILE A 3 12.38 -3.24 -16.76
C ILE A 3 12.00 -1.79 -16.55
N LEU A 4 10.92 -1.55 -15.78
CA LEU A 4 10.50 -0.19 -15.44
C LEU A 4 11.61 0.55 -14.66
N GLU A 5 11.74 1.83 -14.89
CA GLU A 5 12.53 2.69 -14.00
C GLU A 5 11.81 2.83 -12.64
N ASP A 6 12.56 3.06 -11.57
CA ASP A 6 12.03 3.07 -10.21
C ASP A 6 10.84 4.02 -10.00
N ASN A 7 10.91 5.24 -10.52
CA ASN A 7 9.81 6.20 -10.40
C ASN A 7 8.57 5.80 -11.21
N VAL A 8 8.76 5.20 -12.40
CA VAL A 8 7.65 4.64 -13.19
C VAL A 8 7.00 3.51 -12.42
N PHE A 9 7.81 2.61 -11.86
CA PHE A 9 7.30 1.53 -11.02
C PHE A 9 6.48 2.06 -9.85
N LEU A 10 6.96 3.05 -9.09
CA LEU A 10 6.23 3.61 -7.96
C LEU A 10 4.84 4.12 -8.36
N VAL A 11 4.76 4.89 -9.45
CA VAL A 11 3.50 5.45 -9.96
C VAL A 11 2.54 4.35 -10.42
N LEU A 12 3.03 3.40 -11.24
CA LEU A 12 2.20 2.31 -11.75
C LEU A 12 1.81 1.31 -10.65
N ASN A 13 2.68 1.09 -9.67
CA ASN A 13 2.37 0.23 -8.53
C ASN A 13 1.25 0.81 -7.66
N ALA A 14 1.27 2.11 -7.38
CA ALA A 14 0.19 2.76 -6.66
C ALA A 14 -1.15 2.64 -7.41
N ALA A 15 -1.15 2.78 -8.74
CA ALA A 15 -2.34 2.55 -9.56
C ALA A 15 -2.76 1.07 -9.58
N HIS A 16 -1.81 0.13 -9.58
CA HIS A 16 -2.06 -1.31 -9.55
C HIS A 16 -2.74 -1.76 -8.25
N LEU A 17 -2.23 -1.29 -7.11
CA LEU A 17 -2.75 -1.64 -5.79
C LEU A 17 -4.16 -1.09 -5.56
N ASN A 18 -4.46 0.09 -6.07
CA ASN A 18 -5.74 0.77 -5.89
C ASN A 18 -6.74 0.55 -7.04
N LYS A 19 -6.36 -0.19 -8.09
CA LYS A 19 -7.14 -0.48 -9.32
C LYS A 19 -7.51 0.75 -10.15
N MET A 20 -8.01 1.82 -9.53
CA MET A 20 -8.28 3.13 -10.12
C MET A 20 -7.85 4.20 -9.13
N SER A 21 -6.98 5.11 -9.55
CA SER A 21 -6.41 6.13 -8.66
C SER A 21 -6.44 7.49 -9.32
N LYS A 22 -6.77 8.52 -8.54
CA LYS A 22 -6.53 9.90 -8.96
C LYS A 22 -5.04 10.20 -8.89
N PRO A 23 -4.49 11.04 -9.79
CA PRO A 23 -3.09 11.44 -9.73
C PRO A 23 -2.67 11.98 -8.35
N ALA A 24 -3.53 12.75 -7.69
CA ALA A 24 -3.29 13.23 -6.33
C ALA A 24 -3.18 12.11 -5.28
N GLY A 25 -3.96 11.03 -5.43
CA GLY A 25 -3.87 9.85 -4.58
C GLY A 25 -2.54 9.10 -4.79
N ILE A 26 -2.10 8.99 -6.05
CA ILE A 26 -0.79 8.39 -6.38
C ILE A 26 0.35 9.23 -5.77
N ALA A 27 0.30 10.56 -5.90
CA ALA A 27 1.28 11.46 -5.29
C ALA A 27 1.31 11.32 -3.76
N ALA A 28 0.16 11.26 -3.11
CA ALA A 28 0.06 11.06 -1.67
C ALA A 28 0.62 9.69 -1.23
N ALA A 29 0.35 8.63 -1.99
CA ALA A 29 0.81 7.28 -1.71
C ALA A 29 2.32 7.13 -1.87
N THR A 30 2.91 7.73 -2.90
CA THR A 30 4.32 7.59 -3.28
C THR A 30 5.24 8.67 -2.71
N GLY A 31 4.68 9.79 -2.22
CA GLY A 31 5.46 10.96 -1.82
C GLY A 31 6.09 11.74 -2.99
N LEU A 32 5.79 11.38 -4.22
CA LEU A 32 6.29 12.05 -5.42
C LEU A 32 5.55 13.38 -5.66
N ASP A 33 6.26 14.33 -6.27
CA ASP A 33 5.64 15.57 -6.74
C ASP A 33 4.61 15.29 -7.85
N MET A 34 3.51 16.06 -7.87
CA MET A 34 2.44 15.91 -8.86
C MET A 34 2.95 15.99 -10.31
N MET A 35 3.93 16.87 -10.58
CA MET A 35 4.50 16.97 -11.94
C MET A 35 5.19 15.68 -12.36
N ILE A 36 5.86 15.00 -11.42
CA ILE A 36 6.52 13.71 -11.67
C ILE A 36 5.46 12.63 -11.91
N VAL A 37 4.40 12.60 -11.09
CA VAL A 37 3.28 11.67 -11.27
C VAL A 37 2.62 11.86 -12.64
N ASP A 38 2.26 13.09 -13.00
CA ASP A 38 1.62 13.40 -14.28
C ASP A 38 2.51 13.02 -15.48
N GLN A 39 3.82 13.28 -15.38
CA GLN A 39 4.80 12.87 -16.39
C GLN A 39 4.78 11.35 -16.61
N TRP A 40 4.80 10.57 -15.54
CA TRP A 40 4.85 9.11 -15.66
C TRP A 40 3.51 8.47 -16.01
N LEU A 41 2.39 9.08 -15.63
CA LEU A 41 1.07 8.66 -16.11
C LEU A 41 0.94 8.89 -17.61
N LYS A 42 1.39 10.04 -18.12
CA LYS A 42 1.43 10.32 -19.54
C LYS A 42 2.33 9.35 -20.30
N TYR A 43 3.53 9.07 -19.78
CA TYR A 43 4.40 8.04 -20.34
C TYR A 43 3.70 6.68 -20.43
N ALA A 44 3.00 6.27 -19.35
CA ALA A 44 2.28 5.01 -19.32
C ALA A 44 1.16 4.95 -20.37
N GLU A 45 0.45 6.06 -20.62
CA GLU A 45 -0.53 6.16 -21.71
C GLU A 45 0.13 6.00 -23.09
N GLU A 46 1.25 6.69 -23.33
CA GLU A 46 2.00 6.61 -24.57
C GLU A 46 2.55 5.19 -24.83
N GLN A 47 2.86 4.43 -23.80
CA GLN A 47 3.31 3.03 -23.88
C GLN A 47 2.16 2.01 -23.90
N GLY A 48 0.89 2.45 -23.83
CA GLY A 48 -0.27 1.56 -23.79
C GLY A 48 -0.41 0.74 -22.50
N LEU A 49 0.20 1.21 -21.39
CA LEU A 49 0.16 0.52 -20.10
C LEU A 49 -1.08 0.87 -19.27
N GLY A 50 -1.77 1.94 -19.62
CA GLY A 50 -2.98 2.41 -18.94
C GLY A 50 -3.58 3.59 -19.67
N ALA A 51 -4.64 4.16 -19.09
CA ALA A 51 -5.29 5.38 -19.61
C ALA A 51 -5.99 6.16 -18.51
N SER A 52 -6.10 7.48 -18.72
CA SER A 52 -6.96 8.33 -17.91
C SER A 52 -8.44 8.13 -18.29
N VAL A 53 -9.28 7.89 -17.28
CA VAL A 53 -10.72 7.73 -17.41
C VAL A 53 -11.38 8.73 -16.45
N GLY A 54 -11.86 9.84 -16.99
CA GLY A 54 -12.30 10.97 -16.17
C GLY A 54 -11.13 11.59 -15.40
N ASP A 55 -11.23 11.64 -14.08
CA ASP A 55 -10.19 12.15 -13.18
C ASP A 55 -9.32 11.03 -12.54
N GLN A 56 -9.45 9.81 -13.02
CA GLN A 56 -8.74 8.64 -12.50
C GLN A 56 -7.89 7.99 -13.58
N PHE A 57 -6.82 7.31 -13.17
CA PHE A 57 -5.98 6.50 -14.03
C PHE A 57 -6.28 5.01 -13.82
N LEU A 58 -6.46 4.29 -14.92
CA LEU A 58 -6.70 2.85 -14.97
C LEU A 58 -5.52 2.15 -15.63
N LEU A 59 -4.94 1.16 -14.97
CA LEU A 59 -3.94 0.28 -15.57
C LEU A 59 -4.59 -0.77 -16.48
N PHE A 60 -3.98 -0.97 -17.64
CA PHE A 60 -4.31 -2.09 -18.51
C PHE A 60 -3.61 -3.38 -18.05
N PRO A 61 -4.00 -4.54 -18.61
CA PRO A 61 -3.34 -5.81 -18.26
C PRO A 61 -1.83 -5.80 -18.47
N ASP A 62 -1.34 -5.14 -19.54
CA ASP A 62 0.09 -5.02 -19.83
C ASP A 62 0.80 -4.11 -18.81
N GLY A 63 0.14 -3.07 -18.31
CA GLY A 63 0.65 -2.23 -17.22
C GLY A 63 0.76 -3.01 -15.90
N SER A 64 -0.28 -3.76 -15.55
CA SER A 64 -0.24 -4.65 -14.39
C SER A 64 0.84 -5.70 -14.50
N LYS A 65 1.00 -6.29 -15.70
CA LYS A 65 2.08 -7.24 -15.97
C LYS A 65 3.46 -6.60 -15.80
N ALA A 66 3.66 -5.39 -16.28
CA ALA A 66 4.93 -4.68 -16.15
C ALA A 66 5.29 -4.42 -14.67
N VAL A 67 4.31 -4.08 -13.83
CA VAL A 67 4.48 -3.95 -12.38
C VAL A 67 4.91 -5.28 -11.77
N LEU A 68 4.22 -6.38 -12.08
CA LEU A 68 4.56 -7.71 -11.55
C LEU A 68 5.93 -8.21 -12.04
N ASP A 69 6.29 -7.93 -13.28
CA ASP A 69 7.62 -8.25 -13.82
C ASP A 69 8.73 -7.48 -13.08
N TYR A 70 8.47 -6.21 -12.70
CA TYR A 70 9.38 -5.46 -11.85
C TYR A 70 9.57 -6.12 -10.48
N TYR A 71 8.49 -6.49 -9.78
CA TYR A 71 8.57 -7.21 -8.51
C TYR A 71 9.39 -8.50 -8.64
N ASN A 72 9.17 -9.26 -9.70
CA ASN A 72 9.86 -10.52 -9.92
C ASN A 72 11.36 -10.36 -10.17
N HIS A 73 11.76 -9.24 -10.77
CA HIS A 73 13.15 -8.94 -11.03
C HIS A 73 13.84 -8.26 -9.84
N ALA A 74 13.25 -7.18 -9.33
CA ALA A 74 13.88 -6.32 -8.33
C ALA A 74 14.01 -7.01 -6.96
N TYR A 75 13.07 -7.89 -6.61
CA TYR A 75 13.04 -8.54 -5.30
C TYR A 75 13.37 -10.03 -5.34
N ALA A 76 13.89 -10.54 -6.46
CA ALA A 76 14.26 -11.95 -6.61
C ALA A 76 15.23 -12.43 -5.50
N GLU A 77 16.27 -11.66 -5.22
CA GLU A 77 17.25 -12.00 -4.18
C GLU A 77 16.67 -11.84 -2.77
N LEU A 78 15.90 -10.76 -2.54
CA LEU A 78 15.30 -10.51 -1.23
C LEU A 78 14.31 -11.62 -0.81
N ARG A 79 13.66 -12.29 -1.77
CA ARG A 79 12.78 -13.43 -1.51
C ARG A 79 13.49 -14.64 -0.89
N HIS A 80 14.81 -14.73 -1.05
CA HIS A 80 15.63 -15.80 -0.46
C HIS A 80 16.19 -15.43 0.92
N ASP A 81 15.98 -14.19 1.37
CA ASP A 81 16.42 -13.78 2.70
C ASP A 81 15.44 -14.29 3.77
N PRO A 82 15.90 -15.14 4.72
CA PRO A 82 15.05 -15.63 5.80
C PRO A 82 14.44 -14.52 6.66
N MET A 83 15.07 -13.35 6.70
CA MET A 83 14.54 -12.18 7.42
C MET A 83 13.17 -11.78 6.90
N LEU A 84 12.96 -11.78 5.58
CA LEU A 84 11.68 -11.40 4.97
C LEU A 84 10.56 -12.35 5.37
N GLU A 85 10.83 -13.68 5.40
CA GLU A 85 9.86 -14.68 5.84
C GLU A 85 9.48 -14.51 7.31
N ILE A 86 10.48 -14.36 8.19
CA ILE A 86 10.26 -14.14 9.62
C ILE A 86 9.48 -12.85 9.85
N TRP A 87 9.75 -11.81 9.07
CA TRP A 87 8.99 -10.56 9.15
C TRP A 87 7.54 -10.78 8.72
N TYR A 88 7.30 -11.52 7.65
CA TYR A 88 5.96 -11.78 7.14
C TYR A 88 5.11 -12.59 8.13
N GLU A 89 5.68 -13.60 8.79
CA GLU A 89 4.99 -14.37 9.85
C GLU A 89 4.53 -13.44 11.00
N ARG A 90 5.36 -12.47 11.37
CA ARG A 90 4.99 -11.45 12.38
C ARG A 90 3.89 -10.51 11.85
N PHE A 91 3.97 -10.14 10.60
CA PHE A 91 2.94 -9.35 9.94
C PHE A 91 1.59 -10.09 9.95
N GLU A 92 1.54 -11.38 9.63
CA GLU A 92 0.31 -12.18 9.65
C GLU A 92 -0.32 -12.23 11.05
N THR A 93 0.50 -12.27 12.10
CA THR A 93 0.02 -12.17 13.47
C THR A 93 -0.65 -10.81 13.75
N LEU A 94 -0.08 -9.72 13.23
CA LEU A 94 -0.67 -8.39 13.33
C LEU A 94 -1.91 -8.26 12.44
N ASN A 95 -1.88 -8.84 11.25
CA ASN A 95 -2.97 -8.85 10.28
C ASN A 95 -4.24 -9.50 10.88
N THR A 96 -4.09 -10.64 11.52
CA THR A 96 -5.19 -11.31 12.22
C THR A 96 -5.81 -10.41 13.31
N GLN A 97 -4.97 -9.73 14.10
CA GLN A 97 -5.44 -8.79 15.13
C GLN A 97 -6.13 -7.56 14.51
N PHE A 98 -5.55 -7.02 13.43
CA PHE A 98 -6.10 -5.88 12.72
C PHE A 98 -7.49 -6.18 12.17
N ILE A 99 -7.65 -7.28 11.41
CA ILE A 99 -8.93 -7.71 10.85
C ILE A 99 -9.99 -7.85 11.95
N LYS A 100 -9.63 -8.51 13.07
CA LYS A 100 -10.53 -8.65 14.20
C LYS A 100 -10.97 -7.28 14.75
N HIS A 101 -10.05 -6.36 14.98
CA HIS A 101 -10.39 -5.05 15.55
C HIS A 101 -11.16 -4.15 14.58
N VAL A 102 -10.89 -4.24 13.26
CA VAL A 102 -11.70 -3.55 12.24
C VAL A 102 -13.15 -4.07 12.27
N THR A 103 -13.32 -5.39 12.32
CA THR A 103 -14.66 -6.03 12.39
C THR A 103 -15.39 -5.63 13.67
N ASP A 104 -14.71 -5.71 14.81
CA ASP A 104 -15.27 -5.31 16.11
C ASP A 104 -15.68 -3.82 16.10
N TRP A 105 -14.83 -2.94 15.56
CA TRP A 105 -15.08 -1.50 15.47
C TRP A 105 -16.31 -1.18 14.60
N GLN A 106 -16.43 -1.83 13.45
CA GLN A 106 -17.58 -1.69 12.55
C GLN A 106 -18.88 -2.20 13.21
N THR A 107 -18.80 -3.34 13.92
CA THR A 107 -19.96 -3.97 14.57
C THR A 107 -20.45 -3.15 15.79
N LEU A 108 -19.53 -2.51 16.49
CA LEU A 108 -19.81 -1.70 17.69
C LEU A 108 -19.96 -0.20 17.36
N ASN A 109 -20.17 0.16 16.10
CA ASN A 109 -20.40 1.52 15.62
C ASN A 109 -19.36 2.54 16.10
N GLY A 110 -18.08 2.18 16.04
CA GLY A 110 -16.98 3.11 16.34
C GLY A 110 -16.64 3.20 17.83
N ASP A 111 -16.69 2.09 18.57
CA ASP A 111 -16.33 2.05 19.98
C ASP A 111 -14.87 2.50 20.20
N GLU A 112 -14.67 3.51 21.07
CA GLU A 112 -13.36 4.13 21.34
C GLU A 112 -12.34 3.14 21.93
N ALA A 113 -12.77 2.16 22.74
CA ALA A 113 -11.86 1.17 23.30
C ALA A 113 -11.37 0.17 22.25
N VAL A 114 -12.18 -0.11 21.23
CA VAL A 114 -11.78 -0.93 20.08
C VAL A 114 -10.87 -0.12 19.16
N GLU A 115 -11.18 1.16 18.91
CA GLU A 115 -10.33 2.09 18.15
C GLU A 115 -8.92 2.16 18.72
N ALA A 116 -8.81 2.35 20.04
CA ALA A 116 -7.52 2.39 20.72
C ALA A 116 -6.71 1.08 20.58
N LYS A 117 -7.37 -0.09 20.51
CA LYS A 117 -6.71 -1.37 20.25
C LYS A 117 -6.24 -1.46 18.81
N LEU A 118 -7.04 -1.00 17.85
CA LEU A 118 -6.71 -0.96 16.44
C LEU A 118 -5.50 -0.06 16.20
N VAL A 119 -5.48 1.17 16.75
CA VAL A 119 -4.35 2.10 16.66
C VAL A 119 -3.07 1.44 17.20
N LYS A 120 -3.12 0.75 18.35
CA LYS A 120 -1.95 0.03 18.89
C LYS A 120 -1.41 -1.06 17.96
N VAL A 121 -2.28 -1.75 17.24
CA VAL A 121 -1.83 -2.74 16.22
C VAL A 121 -1.11 -2.04 15.07
N VAL A 122 -1.65 -0.91 14.58
CA VAL A 122 -1.02 -0.11 13.51
C VAL A 122 0.34 0.46 13.96
N GLU A 123 0.45 0.96 15.18
CA GLU A 123 1.73 1.42 15.75
C GLU A 123 2.79 0.30 15.82
N ARG A 124 2.36 -0.93 16.17
CA ARG A 124 3.25 -2.09 16.17
C ARG A 124 3.70 -2.46 14.75
N LEU A 125 2.81 -2.34 13.76
CA LEU A 125 3.16 -2.51 12.36
C LEU A 125 4.16 -1.43 11.91
N CYS A 126 3.95 -0.16 12.25
CA CYS A 126 4.89 0.91 11.96
C CYS A 126 6.31 0.61 12.47
N LYS A 127 6.43 0.07 13.70
CA LYS A 127 7.72 -0.38 14.25
C LYS A 127 8.29 -1.59 13.51
N ALA A 128 7.45 -2.50 13.03
CA ALA A 128 7.91 -3.62 12.22
C ALA A 128 8.39 -3.17 10.83
N LEU A 129 7.75 -2.17 10.23
CA LEU A 129 8.18 -1.57 8.95
C LEU A 129 9.58 -0.97 9.02
N ASP A 130 9.98 -0.42 10.18
CA ASP A 130 11.33 0.12 10.37
C ASP A 130 12.44 -0.92 10.10
N GLN A 131 12.13 -2.22 10.21
CA GLN A 131 13.06 -3.32 9.88
C GLN A 131 13.14 -3.58 8.36
N LEU A 132 12.09 -3.29 7.60
CA LEU A 132 12.05 -3.50 6.15
C LEU A 132 12.55 -2.28 5.36
N ILE A 133 12.41 -1.07 5.88
CA ILE A 133 12.78 0.17 5.16
C ILE A 133 14.20 0.14 4.60
N PRO A 134 15.23 -0.40 5.28
CA PRO A 134 16.56 -0.52 4.69
C PRO A 134 16.64 -1.37 3.42
N HIS A 135 15.74 -2.34 3.26
CA HIS A 135 15.66 -3.26 2.12
C HIS A 135 14.60 -2.82 1.09
N LEU A 136 13.57 -2.12 1.54
CA LEU A 136 12.43 -1.62 0.78
C LEU A 136 12.17 -0.15 1.12
N PRO A 137 13.00 0.81 0.65
CA PRO A 137 12.92 2.22 1.06
C PRO A 137 11.53 2.85 0.89
N ARG A 138 10.78 2.44 -0.15
CA ARG A 138 9.40 2.90 -0.39
C ARG A 138 8.41 2.54 0.74
N TYR A 139 8.75 1.59 1.62
CA TYR A 139 7.92 1.27 2.80
C TYR A 139 7.92 2.38 3.86
N GLY A 140 8.85 3.34 3.76
CA GLY A 140 8.79 4.60 4.48
C GLY A 140 7.52 5.41 4.20
N ASP A 141 6.96 5.31 2.99
CA ASP A 141 5.71 5.96 2.62
C ASP A 141 4.51 5.34 3.33
N TYR A 142 4.42 4.01 3.44
CA TYR A 142 3.40 3.37 4.26
C TYR A 142 3.48 3.82 5.72
N ARG A 143 4.68 3.84 6.28
CA ARG A 143 4.89 4.30 7.66
C ARG A 143 4.44 5.75 7.86
N ARG A 144 4.76 6.64 6.91
CA ARG A 144 4.33 8.05 6.91
C ARG A 144 2.81 8.16 6.84
N ARG A 145 2.17 7.43 5.93
CA ARG A 145 0.70 7.42 5.73
C ARG A 145 -0.02 6.91 6.97
N PHE A 146 0.42 5.80 7.56
CA PHE A 146 -0.13 5.32 8.83
C PHE A 146 -0.02 6.36 9.94
N GLY A 147 1.14 7.01 10.09
CA GLY A 147 1.32 8.06 11.08
C GLY A 147 0.37 9.25 10.88
N ALA A 148 0.16 9.67 9.64
CA ALA A 148 -0.79 10.72 9.31
C ALA A 148 -2.25 10.31 9.64
N ALA A 149 -2.66 9.09 9.27
CA ALA A 149 -4.00 8.58 9.56
C ALA A 149 -4.25 8.45 11.09
N ILE A 150 -3.29 7.93 11.86
CA ILE A 150 -3.37 7.87 13.33
C ILE A 150 -3.54 9.27 13.91
N SER A 151 -2.74 10.25 13.46
CA SER A 151 -2.86 11.63 13.94
C SER A 151 -4.25 12.23 13.70
N ARG A 152 -4.93 11.87 12.62
CA ARG A 152 -6.32 12.29 12.34
C ARG A 152 -7.32 11.58 13.24
N ILE A 153 -7.12 10.29 13.51
CA ILE A 153 -7.93 9.53 14.47
C ILE A 153 -7.82 10.15 15.86
N ASP A 154 -6.61 10.48 16.33
CA ASP A 154 -6.38 11.14 17.63
C ASP A 154 -7.06 12.53 17.74
N GLN A 155 -7.35 13.16 16.59
CA GLN A 155 -8.12 14.42 16.51
C GLN A 155 -9.64 14.18 16.45
N GLY A 156 -10.11 12.93 16.57
CA GLY A 156 -11.51 12.53 16.54
C GLY A 156 -12.08 12.30 15.15
N GLU A 157 -11.25 12.23 14.11
CA GLU A 157 -11.69 11.98 12.74
C GLU A 157 -11.80 10.48 12.46
N GLN A 158 -12.85 9.86 12.97
CA GLN A 158 -13.10 8.41 12.88
C GLN A 158 -13.16 7.86 11.44
N SER A 159 -13.42 8.70 10.43
CA SER A 159 -13.34 8.29 9.02
C SER A 159 -11.98 7.72 8.62
N PHE A 160 -10.90 8.15 9.29
CA PHE A 160 -9.55 7.62 9.05
C PHE A 160 -9.31 6.20 9.58
N VAL A 161 -10.27 5.62 10.29
CA VAL A 161 -10.23 4.19 10.65
C VAL A 161 -10.51 3.31 9.44
N CYS A 162 -11.66 3.47 8.76
CA CYS A 162 -12.14 2.51 7.75
C CYS A 162 -12.79 3.13 6.49
N SER A 163 -12.80 4.46 6.30
CA SER A 163 -13.43 5.02 5.09
C SER A 163 -12.74 4.53 3.82
N PRO A 164 -13.49 4.05 2.82
CA PRO A 164 -12.90 3.56 1.55
C PRO A 164 -12.47 4.68 0.60
N THR A 165 -12.81 5.94 0.91
CA THR A 165 -12.61 7.08 -0.01
C THR A 165 -11.42 7.95 0.34
N ILE A 166 -10.77 7.68 1.46
CA ILE A 166 -9.60 8.42 1.95
C ILE A 166 -8.47 7.46 2.34
N ASP A 167 -7.33 8.02 2.66
CA ASP A 167 -6.15 7.29 3.13
C ASP A 167 -6.33 6.87 4.60
N SER A 168 -7.34 5.99 4.84
CA SER A 168 -7.63 5.43 6.15
C SER A 168 -6.65 4.31 6.51
N VAL A 169 -6.49 4.01 7.80
CA VAL A 169 -5.63 2.90 8.23
C VAL A 169 -6.03 1.58 7.59
N HIS A 170 -7.33 1.36 7.33
CA HIS A 170 -7.82 0.16 6.65
C HIS A 170 -7.34 0.08 5.20
N ASN A 171 -7.44 1.17 4.44
CA ASN A 171 -7.01 1.19 3.04
C ASN A 171 -5.49 1.04 2.92
N ILE A 172 -4.72 1.76 3.75
CA ILE A 172 -3.25 1.67 3.77
C ILE A 172 -2.81 0.25 4.12
N TRP A 173 -3.48 -0.39 5.09
CA TRP A 173 -3.19 -1.79 5.47
C TRP A 173 -3.41 -2.75 4.32
N PHE A 174 -4.52 -2.60 3.62
CA PHE A 174 -4.86 -3.41 2.48
C PHE A 174 -3.82 -3.27 1.36
N GLU A 175 -3.43 -2.05 1.01
CA GLU A 175 -2.40 -1.78 0.01
C GLU A 175 -1.05 -2.41 0.41
N LEU A 176 -0.62 -2.22 1.66
CA LEU A 176 0.61 -2.81 2.17
C LEU A 176 0.59 -4.34 2.10
N HIS A 177 -0.55 -4.98 2.44
CA HIS A 177 -0.67 -6.44 2.37
C HIS A 177 -0.51 -6.95 0.93
N GLU A 178 -1.18 -6.33 -0.04
CA GLU A 178 -1.03 -6.67 -1.46
C GLU A 178 0.42 -6.46 -1.94
N ASP A 179 1.04 -5.37 -1.51
CA ASP A 179 2.40 -5.02 -1.86
C ASP A 179 3.41 -6.07 -1.32
N ILE A 180 3.32 -6.43 -0.03
CA ILE A 180 4.24 -7.42 0.55
C ILE A 180 4.07 -8.81 -0.05
N LEU A 181 2.84 -9.21 -0.40
CA LEU A 181 2.59 -10.45 -1.13
C LEU A 181 3.27 -10.42 -2.51
N SER A 182 3.22 -9.29 -3.19
CA SER A 182 3.91 -9.10 -4.48
C SER A 182 5.44 -9.16 -4.32
N VAL A 183 6.00 -8.55 -3.27
CA VAL A 183 7.43 -8.67 -2.92
C VAL A 183 7.81 -10.13 -2.69
N LEU A 184 6.99 -10.88 -1.94
CA LEU A 184 7.20 -12.31 -1.66
C LEU A 184 6.98 -13.21 -2.88
N GLY A 185 6.33 -12.70 -3.93
CA GLY A 185 5.91 -13.50 -5.09
C GLY A 185 4.78 -14.48 -4.75
N ARG A 186 3.95 -14.14 -3.79
CA ARG A 186 2.82 -14.96 -3.34
C ARG A 186 1.51 -14.44 -3.90
N PRO A 187 0.59 -15.33 -4.33
CA PRO A 187 -0.78 -14.92 -4.62
C PRO A 187 -1.47 -14.51 -3.31
N ARG A 188 -2.48 -13.66 -3.43
CA ARG A 188 -3.38 -13.38 -2.32
C ARG A 188 -4.15 -14.66 -1.98
N ASP A 189 -4.22 -15.00 -0.70
CA ASP A 189 -5.11 -16.05 -0.24
C ASP A 189 -6.56 -15.62 -0.54
N THR A 190 -7.20 -16.30 -1.49
CA THR A 190 -8.63 -16.19 -1.70
C THR A 190 -9.33 -16.96 -0.59
N ALA A 191 -9.66 -16.27 0.50
CA ALA A 191 -10.53 -16.80 1.53
C ALA A 191 -11.98 -16.90 1.01
#